data_7732ab0ec12ea960d3b38d09c219c690
#
_entry.id   7732ab0ec12ea960d3b38d09c219c690
#
_cell.length_a   1.000
_cell.length_b   1.000
_cell.length_c   1.000
_cell.angle_alpha   90.00
_cell.angle_beta   90.00
_cell.angle_gamma   90.00
#
_symmetry.space_group_name_H-M   'P 1'
#
loop_
_entity.id
_entity.type
_entity.pdbx_description
1 polymer ?
#
loop_
_entity_poly.entity_id
_entity_poly.type
_entity_poly.pdbx_seq_one_letter_code
_entity_poly.pdbx_strand_id
1 'polypeptide(L)'
;MIRSYNHKGFVLEVAIETSCRLVPPPGAVHYLASVTITRSGRLVTTFSPLRLDAKDLSSFTTAEDALMCAHTAARALVDDWVRAAP
;
A
#
# COMPACT_ATOMS: atom_id res chain seq x y z
N MET A 1 -7.21 3.05 -9.02
CA MET A 1 -8.12 3.16 -7.86
C MET A 1 -7.36 3.80 -6.71
N ILE A 2 -7.95 4.80 -6.10
CA ILE A 2 -7.35 5.51 -4.97
C ILE A 2 -8.35 5.50 -3.82
N ARG A 3 -7.88 5.17 -2.63
CA ARG A 3 -8.67 5.17 -1.40
C ARG A 3 -7.94 5.98 -0.33
N SER A 4 -8.68 6.77 0.41
CA SER A 4 -8.14 7.56 1.52
C SER A 4 -8.78 7.14 2.83
N TYR A 5 -7.96 7.02 3.86
CA TYR A 5 -8.40 6.62 5.19
C TYR A 5 -7.80 7.59 6.21
N ASN A 6 -8.55 7.84 7.27
CA ASN A 6 -8.05 8.59 8.42
C ASN A 6 -7.71 7.63 9.55
N HIS A 7 -6.52 7.78 10.13
CA HIS A 7 -6.08 6.93 11.23
C HIS A 7 -5.21 7.73 12.19
N LYS A 8 -5.71 7.96 13.37
CA LYS A 8 -4.99 8.66 14.47
C LYS A 8 -4.40 10.00 14.04
N GLY A 9 -5.14 10.76 13.24
CA GLY A 9 -4.71 12.08 12.78
C GLY A 9 -3.87 12.07 11.51
N PHE A 10 -3.59 10.90 10.96
CA PHE A 10 -2.89 10.76 9.68
C PHE A 10 -3.88 10.41 8.58
N VAL A 11 -3.59 10.88 7.37
CA VAL A 11 -4.33 10.50 6.17
C VAL A 11 -3.50 9.48 5.41
N LEU A 12 -4.09 8.30 5.19
CA LEU A 12 -3.47 7.20 4.49
C LEU A 12 -4.09 7.12 3.09
N GLU A 13 -3.36 7.51 2.07
CA GLU A 13 -3.82 7.44 0.70
C GLU A 13 -3.20 6.22 0.03
N VAL A 14 -4.05 5.28 -0.39
CA VAL A 14 -3.63 4.05 -1.05
C VAL A 14 -4.00 4.13 -2.52
N ALA A 15 -3.02 4.04 -3.39
CA ALA A 15 -3.21 3.99 -4.84
C ALA A 15 -2.94 2.57 -5.34
N ILE A 16 -3.89 2.03 -6.08
CA ILE A 16 -3.77 0.69 -6.68
C ILE A 16 -3.67 0.84 -8.18
N GLU A 17 -2.62 0.29 -8.76
CA GLU A 17 -2.38 0.31 -10.19
C GLU A 17 -2.38 -1.11 -10.74
N THR A 18 -2.88 -1.26 -11.97
CA THR A 18 -2.78 -2.52 -12.69
C THR A 18 -1.46 -2.56 -13.45
N SER A 19 -0.84 -3.74 -13.43
CA SER A 19 0.37 -4.00 -14.19
C SER A 19 0.18 -5.27 -14.99
N CYS A 20 0.39 -5.21 -16.30
CA CYS A 20 0.37 -6.38 -17.17
C CYS A 20 1.80 -6.82 -17.41
N ARG A 21 2.12 -8.05 -17.03
CA ARG A 21 3.43 -8.60 -17.30
C ARG A 21 3.45 -9.23 -18.69
N LEU A 22 4.57 -9.02 -19.37
CA LEU A 22 4.82 -9.63 -20.67
C LEU A 22 5.44 -11.02 -20.56
N VAL A 23 5.79 -11.46 -19.34
CA VAL A 23 6.33 -12.81 -19.12
C VAL A 23 5.21 -13.82 -18.97
N PRO A 24 5.40 -15.08 -19.41
CA PRO A 24 4.38 -16.11 -19.28
C PRO A 24 3.98 -16.38 -17.83
N PRO A 25 2.67 -16.63 -17.57
CA PRO A 25 1.61 -16.71 -18.59
C PRO A 25 1.23 -15.33 -19.10
N PRO A 26 1.12 -15.16 -20.44
CA PRO A 26 0.73 -13.88 -21.00
C PRO A 26 -0.70 -13.52 -20.61
N GLY A 27 -0.91 -12.22 -20.35
CA GLY A 27 -2.23 -11.73 -19.97
C GLY A 27 -2.54 -11.79 -18.49
N ALA A 28 -1.60 -12.26 -17.65
CA ALA A 28 -1.78 -12.22 -16.21
C ALA A 28 -1.76 -10.76 -15.73
N VAL A 29 -2.82 -10.35 -15.04
CA VAL A 29 -2.93 -9.01 -14.49
C VAL A 29 -2.46 -9.04 -13.03
N HIS A 30 -1.55 -8.14 -12.71
CA HIS A 30 -1.04 -7.96 -11.35
C HIS A 30 -1.41 -6.57 -10.87
N TYR A 31 -1.50 -6.41 -9.58
CA TYR A 31 -1.83 -5.14 -8.95
C TYR A 31 -0.67 -4.68 -8.08
N LEU A 32 -0.37 -3.40 -8.18
CA LEU A 32 0.67 -2.75 -7.39
C LEU A 32 0.00 -1.75 -6.47
N ALA A 33 0.50 -1.63 -5.27
CA ALA A 33 -0.02 -0.66 -4.31
C ALA A 33 1.06 0.33 -3.93
N SER A 34 0.68 1.59 -3.78
CA SER A 34 1.54 2.60 -3.18
C SER A 34 0.75 3.31 -2.08
N VAL A 35 1.45 3.69 -1.02
CA VAL A 35 0.85 4.37 0.12
C VAL A 35 1.53 5.71 0.31
N THR A 36 0.73 6.76 0.44
CA THR A 36 1.19 8.08 0.81
C THR A 36 0.56 8.44 2.14
N ILE A 37 1.38 8.76 3.13
CA ILE A 37 0.90 9.16 4.46
C ILE A 37 1.16 10.64 4.65
N THR A 38 0.10 11.38 4.98
CA THR A 38 0.19 12.81 5.26
C THR A 38 -0.36 13.11 6.64
N ARG A 39 0.09 14.20 7.23
CA ARG A 39 -0.43 14.73 8.49
C ARG A 39 -0.56 16.23 8.35
N SER A 40 -1.76 16.74 8.60
CA SER A 40 -2.06 18.17 8.50
C SER A 40 -1.63 18.76 7.15
N GLY A 41 -1.87 18.01 6.07
CA GLY A 41 -1.53 18.42 4.71
C GLY A 41 -0.07 18.29 4.33
N ARG A 42 0.79 17.78 5.22
CA ARG A 42 2.21 17.61 4.95
C ARG A 42 2.54 16.15 4.71
N LEU A 43 3.36 15.89 3.70
CA LEU A 43 3.82 14.55 3.39
C LEU A 43 4.74 14.03 4.52
N VAL A 44 4.41 12.85 5.03
CA VAL A 44 5.26 12.16 6.01
C VAL A 44 6.12 11.11 5.30
N THR A 45 5.51 10.24 4.52
CA THR A 45 6.23 9.22 3.78
C THR A 45 5.40 8.68 2.62
N THR A 46 6.09 8.08 1.66
CA THR A 46 5.49 7.32 0.57
C THR A 46 6.23 5.99 0.47
N PHE A 47 5.50 4.89 0.37
CA PHE A 47 6.12 3.57 0.23
C PHE A 47 5.21 2.63 -0.55
N SER A 48 5.79 1.54 -1.05
CA SER A 48 5.04 0.47 -1.72
C SER A 48 5.16 -0.79 -0.89
N PRO A 49 4.05 -1.30 -0.31
CA PRO A 49 4.10 -2.53 0.45
C PRO A 49 4.39 -3.72 -0.45
N LEU A 50 5.21 -4.65 0.04
CA LEU A 50 5.61 -5.84 -0.68
C LEU A 50 5.04 -7.08 -0.01
N ARG A 51 4.71 -8.08 -0.84
CA ARG A 51 4.38 -9.42 -0.33
C ARG A 51 5.69 -10.17 -0.11
N LEU A 52 6.06 -10.33 1.15
CA LEU A 52 7.32 -10.97 1.50
C LEU A 52 7.33 -12.47 1.24
N ASP A 53 6.16 -13.08 1.12
CA ASP A 53 5.99 -14.52 0.92
C ASP A 53 5.89 -14.94 -0.55
N ALA A 54 5.84 -13.98 -1.46
CA ALA A 54 5.68 -14.26 -2.89
C ALA A 54 7.01 -14.20 -3.61
N LYS A 55 7.20 -15.07 -4.61
CA LYS A 55 8.38 -15.03 -5.46
C LYS A 55 8.44 -13.75 -6.30
N ASP A 56 7.28 -13.23 -6.66
CA ASP A 56 7.14 -11.94 -7.32
C ASP A 56 6.72 -10.90 -6.28
N LEU A 57 7.69 -10.32 -5.64
CA LEU A 57 7.54 -9.58 -4.39
C LEU A 57 6.74 -8.28 -4.50
N SER A 58 6.49 -7.78 -5.69
CA SER A 58 5.92 -6.45 -5.86
C SER A 58 4.48 -6.43 -6.35
N SER A 59 3.84 -7.60 -6.51
CA SER A 59 2.52 -7.65 -7.12
C SER A 59 1.53 -8.49 -6.35
N PHE A 60 0.28 -8.15 -6.50
CA PHE A 60 -0.86 -8.84 -5.90
C PHE A 60 -1.76 -9.37 -7.01
N THR A 61 -2.47 -10.47 -6.74
CA THR A 61 -3.34 -11.09 -7.73
C THR A 61 -4.71 -10.45 -7.81
N THR A 62 -5.14 -9.74 -6.76
CA THR A 62 -6.40 -9.00 -6.74
C THR A 62 -6.18 -7.59 -6.22
N ALA A 63 -7.04 -6.68 -6.68
CA ALA A 63 -7.00 -5.30 -6.18
C ALA A 63 -7.34 -5.23 -4.69
N GLU A 64 -8.25 -6.08 -4.23
CA GLU A 64 -8.63 -6.13 -2.82
C GLU A 64 -7.46 -6.55 -1.93
N ASP A 65 -6.70 -7.56 -2.34
CA ASP A 65 -5.52 -8.00 -1.59
C ASP A 65 -4.48 -6.88 -1.51
N ALA A 66 -4.26 -6.18 -2.63
CA ALA A 66 -3.34 -5.05 -2.66
C ALA A 66 -3.80 -3.94 -1.71
N LEU A 67 -5.09 -3.61 -1.75
CA LEU A 67 -5.67 -2.57 -0.90
C LEU A 67 -5.56 -2.95 0.59
N MET A 68 -5.93 -4.17 0.93
CA MET A 68 -5.89 -4.64 2.33
C MET A 68 -4.47 -4.68 2.87
N CYS A 69 -3.53 -5.17 2.09
CA CYS A 69 -2.13 -5.23 2.48
C CYS A 69 -1.57 -3.81 2.70
N ALA A 70 -1.85 -2.90 1.78
CA ALA A 70 -1.39 -1.52 1.88
C ALA A 70 -2.00 -0.80 3.08
N HIS A 71 -3.30 -0.96 3.28
CA HIS A 71 -3.99 -0.33 4.41
C HIS A 71 -3.48 -0.86 5.75
N THR A 72 -3.31 -2.18 5.87
CA THR A 72 -2.79 -2.80 7.07
C THR A 72 -1.37 -2.35 7.37
N ALA A 73 -0.51 -2.31 6.35
CA ALA A 73 0.87 -1.85 6.50
C ALA A 73 0.95 -0.38 6.94
N ALA A 74 0.12 0.47 6.33
CA ALA A 74 0.08 1.88 6.66
C ALA A 74 -0.40 2.11 8.10
N ARG A 75 -1.44 1.41 8.51
CA ARG A 75 -1.95 1.51 9.89
C ARG A 75 -0.93 1.05 10.91
N ALA A 76 -0.25 -0.05 10.63
CA ALA A 76 0.79 -0.56 11.52
C ALA A 76 1.92 0.45 11.69
N LEU A 77 2.32 1.08 10.61
CA LEU A 77 3.37 2.08 10.63
C LEU A 77 2.98 3.31 11.48
N VAL A 78 1.76 3.81 11.27
CA VAL A 78 1.24 4.93 12.07
C VAL A 78 1.12 4.54 13.55
N ASP A 79 0.64 3.34 13.84
CA ASP A 79 0.53 2.85 15.22
C ASP A 79 1.89 2.80 15.91
N ASP A 80 2.93 2.38 15.18
CA ASP A 80 4.30 2.38 15.70
C ASP A 80 4.78 3.79 15.99
N TRP A 81 4.51 4.74 15.12
CA TRP A 81 4.89 6.14 15.34
C TRP A 81 4.19 6.73 16.56
N VAL A 82 2.89 6.48 16.70
CA VAL A 82 2.11 7.00 17.82
C VAL A 82 2.58 6.37 19.14
N ARG A 83 2.91 5.08 19.12
CA ARG A 83 3.41 4.36 20.30
C ARG A 83 4.80 4.84 20.72
N ALA A 84 5.65 5.17 19.74
CA ALA A 84 7.00 5.65 19.98
C ALA A 84 7.06 7.13 20.39
N ALA A 85 5.99 7.89 20.17
CA ALA A 85 5.94 9.29 20.53
C ALA A 85 5.99 9.45 22.06
N PRO A 86 6.79 10.41 22.58
CA PRO A 86 6.86 10.67 24.01
C PRO A 86 5.57 11.26 24.56
#